data_8031d7b7ab2bd8b3d8dbe1bdbfabb54b
#
_entry.id   8031d7b7ab2bd8b3d8dbe1bdbfabb54b
#
_cell.length_a   1.000
_cell.length_b   1.000
_cell.length_c   1.000
_cell.angle_alpha   90.00
_cell.angle_beta   90.00
_cell.angle_gamma   90.00
#
_symmetry.space_group_name_H-M   'P 1'
#
loop_
_entity.id
_entity.type
_entity.pdbx_description
1 polymer ?
#
loop_
_entity_poly.entity_id
_entity_poly.type
_entity_poly.pdbx_seq_one_letter_code
_entity_poly.pdbx_strand_id
1 'polypeptide(L)'
;MRAFVTVTLMALLVGACSKPPAPPSEQQVSQSAEQQQMHGLNEMNRSIALKRAIHSSGYSCKRIERSGYVQEHGNLSMWTAHCSDKRNWAVFIGPDASVQVRPCADMAEFKLPACVIRPAKAPAP
;
A
#
# COMPACT_ATOMS: atom_id res chain seq x y z
N MET A 1 -75.90 36.79 -0.28
CA MET A 1 -75.41 35.50 0.19
C MET A 1 -74.03 35.28 -0.39
N ARG A 2 -73.00 35.47 0.39
CA ARG A 2 -71.57 35.38 -0.05
C ARG A 2 -70.90 34.29 0.76
N ALA A 3 -70.64 33.16 0.11
CA ALA A 3 -69.89 32.07 0.69
C ALA A 3 -68.38 32.38 0.56
N PHE A 4 -67.70 32.54 1.70
CA PHE A 4 -66.28 32.62 1.75
C PHE A 4 -65.68 31.20 1.88
N VAL A 5 -65.04 30.76 0.84
CA VAL A 5 -64.25 29.52 0.88
C VAL A 5 -62.85 29.89 1.38
N THR A 6 -62.55 29.52 2.60
CA THR A 6 -61.20 29.62 3.17
C THR A 6 -60.39 28.40 2.74
N VAL A 7 -59.43 28.62 1.86
CA VAL A 7 -58.44 27.61 1.46
C VAL A 7 -57.34 27.61 2.50
N THR A 8 -57.29 26.59 3.31
CA THR A 8 -56.21 26.36 4.28
C THR A 8 -55.03 25.74 3.56
N LEU A 9 -53.99 26.52 3.36
CA LEU A 9 -52.71 26.05 2.78
C LEU A 9 -51.91 25.31 3.84
N MET A 10 -51.88 24.01 3.75
CA MET A 10 -51.13 23.13 4.64
C MET A 10 -49.69 23.04 4.13
N ALA A 11 -48.75 23.79 4.75
CA ALA A 11 -47.34 23.74 4.46
C ALA A 11 -46.74 22.44 5.01
N LEU A 12 -46.40 21.50 4.14
CA LEU A 12 -45.60 20.33 4.46
C LEU A 12 -44.15 20.73 4.62
N LEU A 13 -43.69 20.84 5.88
CA LEU A 13 -42.27 20.93 6.20
C LEU A 13 -41.63 19.57 5.97
N VAL A 14 -41.01 19.39 4.83
CA VAL A 14 -40.10 18.25 4.60
C VAL A 14 -38.82 18.52 5.36
N GLY A 15 -38.70 17.95 6.55
CA GLY A 15 -37.45 17.93 7.32
C GLY A 15 -36.43 17.09 6.55
N ALA A 16 -35.53 17.75 5.85
CA ALA A 16 -34.32 17.11 5.31
C ALA A 16 -33.41 16.74 6.47
N CYS A 17 -33.47 15.49 6.91
CA CYS A 17 -32.45 14.92 7.77
C CYS A 17 -31.16 14.78 6.95
N SER A 18 -30.33 15.83 6.95
CA SER A 18 -28.97 15.73 6.44
C SER A 18 -28.17 14.85 7.38
N LYS A 19 -27.94 13.62 6.96
CA LYS A 19 -27.01 12.72 7.68
C LYS A 19 -25.63 13.39 7.63
N PRO A 20 -24.95 13.61 8.78
CA PRO A 20 -23.61 14.17 8.76
C PRO A 20 -22.71 13.26 7.93
N PRO A 21 -21.78 13.83 7.11
CA PRO A 21 -20.84 13.01 6.38
C PRO A 21 -20.09 12.16 7.40
N ALA A 22 -20.09 10.84 7.17
CA ALA A 22 -19.28 9.94 7.99
C ALA A 22 -17.81 10.42 7.92
N PRO A 23 -17.05 10.40 9.04
CA PRO A 23 -15.62 10.69 8.98
C PRO A 23 -15.03 9.78 7.92
N PRO A 24 -14.03 10.25 7.12
CA PRO A 24 -13.38 9.40 6.17
C PRO A 24 -12.92 8.16 6.94
N SER A 25 -13.59 7.03 6.71
CA SER A 25 -13.09 5.75 7.16
C SER A 25 -11.70 5.69 6.56
N GLU A 26 -10.68 5.49 7.39
CA GLU A 26 -9.41 5.00 6.91
C GLU A 26 -9.78 3.79 6.06
N GLN A 27 -9.85 4.02 4.76
CA GLN A 27 -9.99 2.93 3.82
C GLN A 27 -8.76 2.10 4.04
N GLN A 28 -8.92 1.01 4.77
CA GLN A 28 -7.98 -0.09 4.68
C GLN A 28 -7.94 -0.41 3.19
N VAL A 29 -6.93 0.11 2.52
CA VAL A 29 -6.68 -0.16 1.11
C VAL A 29 -6.42 -1.65 1.07
N SER A 30 -7.45 -2.41 0.71
CA SER A 30 -7.30 -3.85 0.55
C SER A 30 -6.26 -4.08 -0.54
N GLN A 31 -5.25 -4.86 -0.22
CA GLN A 31 -4.21 -5.21 -1.18
C GLN A 31 -4.84 -5.82 -2.43
N SER A 32 -4.35 -5.41 -3.60
CA SER A 32 -4.76 -6.01 -4.87
C SER A 32 -4.33 -7.48 -4.97
N ALA A 33 -4.86 -8.19 -5.95
CA ALA A 33 -4.47 -9.57 -6.22
C ALA A 33 -2.94 -9.69 -6.47
N GLU A 34 -2.35 -8.72 -7.16
CA GLU A 34 -0.92 -8.66 -7.46
C GLU A 34 -0.08 -8.46 -6.19
N GLN A 35 -0.52 -7.57 -5.30
CA GLN A 35 0.13 -7.36 -4.01
C GLN A 35 0.03 -8.61 -3.13
N GLN A 36 -1.14 -9.25 -3.07
CA GLN A 36 -1.35 -10.49 -2.33
C GLN A 36 -0.51 -11.65 -2.89
N GLN A 37 -0.31 -11.71 -4.21
CA GLN A 37 0.52 -12.73 -4.84
C GLN A 37 1.96 -12.71 -4.29
N MET A 38 2.54 -11.55 -4.05
CA MET A 38 3.88 -11.44 -3.44
C MET A 38 3.95 -12.07 -2.05
N HIS A 39 2.89 -11.93 -1.25
CA HIS A 39 2.82 -12.56 0.07
C HIS A 39 2.77 -14.10 -0.02
N GLY A 40 2.15 -14.64 -1.05
CA GLY A 40 2.04 -16.07 -1.29
C GLY A 40 3.31 -16.74 -1.83
N LEU A 41 4.30 -15.96 -2.29
CA LEU A 41 5.54 -16.51 -2.82
C LEU A 41 6.42 -17.09 -1.71
N ASN A 42 7.03 -18.26 -1.99
CA ASN A 42 8.12 -18.75 -1.16
C ASN A 42 9.34 -17.83 -1.27
N GLU A 43 10.30 -17.98 -0.37
CA GLU A 43 11.49 -17.12 -0.28
C GLU A 43 12.29 -17.04 -1.59
N MET A 44 12.46 -18.16 -2.27
CA MET A 44 13.21 -18.21 -3.53
C MET A 44 12.49 -17.42 -4.63
N ASN A 45 11.21 -17.68 -4.85
CA ASN A 45 10.42 -16.99 -5.87
C ASN A 45 10.27 -15.50 -5.57
N ARG A 46 10.12 -15.14 -4.30
CA ARG A 46 10.09 -13.75 -3.87
C ARG A 46 11.42 -13.05 -4.16
N SER A 47 12.54 -13.69 -3.88
CA SER A 47 13.88 -13.15 -4.20
C SER A 47 14.06 -12.95 -5.70
N ILE A 48 13.56 -13.85 -6.54
CA ILE A 48 13.58 -13.69 -8.00
C ILE A 48 12.75 -12.49 -8.42
N ALA A 49 11.53 -12.34 -7.90
CA ALA A 49 10.65 -11.23 -8.23
C ALA A 49 11.28 -9.88 -7.82
N LEU A 50 11.78 -9.76 -6.60
CA LEU A 50 12.43 -8.54 -6.11
C LEU A 50 13.71 -8.22 -6.88
N LYS A 51 14.51 -9.22 -7.22
CA LYS A 51 15.70 -9.03 -8.06
C LYS A 51 15.34 -8.47 -9.43
N ARG A 52 14.31 -9.01 -10.07
CA ARG A 52 13.81 -8.48 -11.35
C ARG A 52 13.35 -7.04 -11.22
N ALA A 53 12.61 -6.71 -10.17
CA ALA A 53 12.18 -5.34 -9.89
C ALA A 53 13.36 -4.37 -9.77
N ILE A 54 14.39 -4.74 -9.02
CA ILE A 54 15.62 -3.94 -8.87
C ILE A 54 16.29 -3.72 -10.22
N HIS A 55 16.48 -4.77 -11.01
CA HIS A 55 17.10 -4.67 -12.32
C HIS A 55 16.27 -3.84 -13.31
N SER A 56 14.96 -4.02 -13.33
CA SER A 56 14.05 -3.24 -14.20
C SER A 56 14.03 -1.75 -13.86
N SER A 57 14.39 -1.41 -12.63
CA SER A 57 14.51 -0.02 -12.17
C SER A 57 15.90 0.59 -12.44
N GLY A 58 16.78 -0.11 -13.15
CA GLY A 58 18.11 0.38 -13.50
C GLY A 58 19.19 0.14 -12.46
N TYR A 59 18.90 -0.60 -11.41
CA TYR A 59 19.86 -0.96 -10.37
C TYR A 59 20.40 -2.38 -10.58
N SER A 60 21.39 -2.77 -9.81
CA SER A 60 21.97 -4.11 -9.86
C SER A 60 21.95 -4.78 -8.50
N CYS A 61 21.58 -6.04 -8.49
CA CYS A 61 21.65 -6.93 -7.33
C CYS A 61 22.03 -8.32 -7.83
N LYS A 62 23.23 -8.76 -7.52
CA LYS A 62 23.71 -10.07 -8.01
C LYS A 62 22.91 -11.21 -7.40
N ARG A 63 22.67 -11.16 -6.10
CA ARG A 63 21.91 -12.15 -5.36
C ARG A 63 21.22 -11.46 -4.17
N ILE A 64 19.96 -11.78 -3.95
CA ILE A 64 19.25 -11.39 -2.73
C ILE A 64 19.55 -12.46 -1.67
N GLU A 65 20.09 -12.04 -0.55
CA GLU A 65 20.38 -12.91 0.59
C GLU A 65 19.24 -12.96 1.59
N ARG A 66 18.51 -11.83 1.72
CA ARG A 66 17.36 -11.70 2.62
C ARG A 66 16.34 -10.76 2.01
N SER A 67 15.07 -11.07 2.21
CA SER A 67 13.98 -10.20 1.78
C SER A 67 12.77 -10.38 2.68
N GLY A 68 11.90 -9.39 2.71
CA GLY A 68 10.66 -9.48 3.47
C GLY A 68 9.75 -8.29 3.26
N TYR A 69 8.49 -8.51 3.62
CA TYR A 69 7.48 -7.47 3.68
C TYR A 69 7.73 -6.58 4.89
N VAL A 70 7.52 -5.29 4.75
CA VAL A 70 7.67 -4.29 5.81
C VAL A 70 6.30 -3.76 6.24
N GLN A 71 5.61 -3.06 5.35
CA GLN A 71 4.34 -2.41 5.64
C GLN A 71 3.64 -1.95 4.36
N GLU A 72 2.42 -1.49 4.50
CA GLU A 72 1.77 -0.67 3.47
C GLU A 72 2.22 0.80 3.62
N HIS A 73 2.36 1.48 2.51
CA HIS A 73 2.61 2.91 2.42
C HIS A 73 1.68 3.53 1.39
N GLY A 74 0.62 4.19 1.87
CA GLY A 74 -0.51 4.56 1.02
C GLY A 74 -1.15 3.30 0.43
N ASN A 75 -1.24 3.21 -0.89
CA ASN A 75 -1.72 2.03 -1.60
C ASN A 75 -0.58 1.11 -2.11
N LEU A 76 0.65 1.32 -1.64
CA LEU A 76 1.82 0.55 -2.03
C LEU A 76 2.20 -0.45 -0.95
N SER A 77 2.49 -1.68 -1.34
CA SER A 77 3.11 -2.68 -0.46
C SER A 77 4.61 -2.52 -0.48
N MET A 78 5.20 -2.26 0.68
CA MET A 78 6.65 -2.06 0.83
C MET A 78 7.35 -3.37 1.22
N TRP A 79 8.32 -3.71 0.43
CA TRP A 79 9.23 -4.86 0.62
C TRP A 79 10.66 -4.39 0.73
N THR A 80 11.51 -5.17 1.36
CA THR A 80 12.95 -4.91 1.40
C THR A 80 13.74 -6.10 0.91
N ALA A 81 14.88 -5.79 0.29
CA ALA A 81 15.83 -6.78 -0.19
C ALA A 81 17.24 -6.39 0.22
N HIS A 82 17.98 -7.36 0.78
CA HIS A 82 19.39 -7.25 1.08
C HIS A 82 20.20 -8.03 0.06
N CYS A 83 21.04 -7.35 -0.68
CA CYS A 83 21.87 -7.94 -1.73
C CYS A 83 23.24 -8.41 -1.21
N SER A 84 23.86 -9.34 -1.93
CA SER A 84 25.17 -9.91 -1.59
C SER A 84 26.31 -8.87 -1.58
N ASP A 85 26.13 -7.73 -2.25
CA ASP A 85 27.05 -6.58 -2.23
C ASP A 85 26.82 -5.63 -1.04
N LYS A 86 25.99 -6.04 -0.07
CA LYS A 86 25.63 -5.32 1.15
C LYS A 86 24.71 -4.10 0.94
N ARG A 87 24.23 -3.86 -0.27
CA ARG A 87 23.23 -2.83 -0.52
C ARG A 87 21.84 -3.32 -0.15
N ASN A 88 21.05 -2.40 0.39
CA ASN A 88 19.66 -2.62 0.77
C ASN A 88 18.73 -1.81 -0.12
N TRP A 89 17.64 -2.43 -0.53
CA TRP A 89 16.66 -1.87 -1.42
C TRP A 89 15.27 -1.90 -0.82
N ALA A 90 14.53 -0.82 -0.97
CA ALA A 90 13.09 -0.79 -0.77
C ALA A 90 12.40 -0.97 -2.12
N VAL A 91 11.44 -1.87 -2.18
CA VAL A 91 10.63 -2.16 -3.37
C VAL A 91 9.18 -1.91 -3.02
N PHE A 92 8.56 -0.95 -3.68
CA PHE A 92 7.15 -0.60 -3.51
C PHE A 92 6.36 -1.17 -4.68
N ILE A 93 5.32 -1.92 -4.37
CA ILE A 93 4.46 -2.57 -5.37
C ILE A 93 3.07 -1.94 -5.27
N GLY A 94 2.62 -1.35 -6.38
CA GLY A 94 1.30 -0.76 -6.50
C GLY A 94 0.20 -1.77 -6.78
N PRO A 95 -1.07 -1.36 -6.64
CA PRO A 95 -2.21 -2.23 -6.91
C PRO A 95 -2.36 -2.61 -8.38
N ASP A 96 -1.72 -1.89 -9.28
CA ASP A 96 -1.65 -2.12 -10.73
C ASP A 96 -0.39 -2.91 -11.15
N ALA A 97 0.30 -3.54 -10.19
CA ALA A 97 1.59 -4.20 -10.37
C ALA A 97 2.75 -3.26 -10.76
N SER A 98 2.56 -1.95 -10.70
CA SER A 98 3.66 -0.99 -10.86
C SER A 98 4.68 -1.18 -9.75
N VAL A 99 5.95 -0.94 -10.07
CA VAL A 99 7.06 -1.14 -9.13
C VAL A 99 7.92 0.11 -9.07
N GLN A 100 8.25 0.54 -7.86
CA GLN A 100 9.22 1.59 -7.59
C GLN A 100 10.31 1.03 -6.67
N VAL A 101 11.55 1.28 -7.02
CA VAL A 101 12.70 0.83 -6.24
C VAL A 101 13.52 2.02 -5.76
N ARG A 102 13.93 1.98 -4.50
CA ARG A 102 14.78 3.01 -3.91
C ARG A 102 15.87 2.38 -3.04
N PRO A 103 17.08 2.97 -3.04
CA PRO A 103 18.08 2.60 -2.05
C PRO A 103 17.57 2.89 -0.63
N CYS A 104 17.77 1.99 0.28
CA CYS A 104 17.37 2.20 1.69
C CYS A 104 18.05 3.40 2.33
N ALA A 105 19.23 3.76 1.87
CA ALA A 105 19.96 4.94 2.34
C ALA A 105 19.21 6.26 2.07
N ASP A 106 18.36 6.30 1.05
CA ASP A 106 17.68 7.52 0.61
C ASP A 106 16.29 7.70 1.24
N MET A 107 15.80 6.72 2.00
CA MET A 107 14.42 6.72 2.50
C MET A 107 14.10 7.95 3.35
N ALA A 108 14.99 8.35 4.24
CA ALA A 108 14.80 9.52 5.10
C ALA A 108 14.72 10.83 4.30
N GLU A 109 15.53 10.99 3.27
CA GLU A 109 15.54 12.15 2.38
C GLU A 109 14.17 12.34 1.69
N PHE A 110 13.57 11.25 1.24
CA PHE A 110 12.26 11.25 0.59
C PHE A 110 11.08 11.14 1.56
N LYS A 111 11.33 11.19 2.87
CA LYS A 111 10.29 11.02 3.92
C LYS A 111 9.50 9.74 3.76
N LEU A 112 10.15 8.69 3.32
CA LEU A 112 9.60 7.35 3.17
C LEU A 112 9.84 6.52 4.44
N PRO A 113 9.04 5.46 4.68
CA PRO A 113 9.28 4.57 5.81
C PRO A 113 10.68 3.96 5.76
N ALA A 114 11.32 3.85 6.91
CA ALA A 114 12.65 3.23 7.01
C ALA A 114 12.60 1.76 6.56
N CYS A 115 13.66 1.32 5.89
CA CYS A 115 13.82 -0.10 5.57
C CYS A 115 13.99 -0.93 6.84
N VAL A 116 13.31 -2.06 6.88
CA VAL A 116 13.51 -3.11 7.87
C VAL A 116 14.08 -4.33 7.17
N ILE A 117 15.33 -4.67 7.45
CA ILE A 117 15.98 -5.82 6.83
C ILE A 117 15.80 -7.03 7.75
N ARG A 118 15.18 -8.07 7.20
CA ARG A 118 15.00 -9.32 7.93
C ARG A 118 16.35 -9.91 8.35
N PRO A 119 16.50 -10.40 9.58
CA PRO A 119 17.72 -11.07 10.00
C PRO A 119 17.94 -12.33 9.16
N ALA A 120 19.19 -12.77 9.05
CA ALA A 120 19.50 -14.05 8.45
C ALA A 120 18.73 -15.16 9.18
N LYS A 121 18.19 -16.12 8.42
CA LYS A 121 17.56 -17.30 9.02
C LYS A 121 18.62 -18.03 9.86
N ALA A 122 18.30 -18.26 11.13
CA ALA A 122 19.18 -19.05 11.97
C ALA A 122 19.41 -20.42 11.32
N PRO A 123 20.65 -20.96 11.36
CA PRO A 123 20.90 -22.32 10.88
C PRO A 123 19.97 -23.27 11.63
N ALA A 124 19.38 -24.21 10.88
CA ALA A 124 18.56 -25.25 11.48
C ALA A 124 19.41 -26.02 12.52
N PRO A 125 18.83 -26.38 13.68
CA PRO A 125 19.54 -27.17 14.68
C PRO A 125 19.91 -28.56 14.17
#